data_e65727f1e9ec728e6ea08ed3c552fdc6
#
_entry.id   e65727f1e9ec728e6ea08ed3c552fdc6
#
_cell.length_a   1.000
_cell.length_b   1.000
_cell.length_c   1.000
_cell.angle_alpha   90.00
_cell.angle_beta   90.00
_cell.angle_gamma   90.00
#
_symmetry.space_group_name_H-M   'P 1'
#
loop_
_entity.id
_entity.type
_entity.pdbx_description
1 polymer ?
#
loop_
_entity_poly.entity_id
_entity_poly.type
_entity_poly.pdbx_seq_one_letter_code
_entity_poly.pdbx_strand_id
1 'polypeptide(L)' 'MNISPLAVVHPEAKIGQNTTVDPFAVIEKDVVIGDNCRIYSHATILDGARIGNNCQVFPGAVIAGIPQDLKF' A
#
# COMPACT_ATOMS: atom_id res chain seq x y z
N MET A 1 13.09 -5.14 2.02
CA MET A 1 12.03 -4.12 2.12
C MET A 1 12.68 -2.76 2.07
N ASN A 2 12.26 -1.94 1.14
CA ASN A 2 12.79 -0.60 0.93
C ASN A 2 11.69 0.43 1.05
N ILE A 3 11.58 1.02 2.22
CA ILE A 3 10.57 2.04 2.46
C ILE A 3 11.24 3.39 2.51
N SER A 4 10.85 4.30 1.61
CA SER A 4 11.41 5.64 1.61
C SER A 4 11.09 6.35 2.92
N PRO A 5 12.06 7.07 3.50
CA PRO A 5 11.77 7.86 4.69
C PRO A 5 10.78 8.99 4.42
N LEU A 6 10.54 9.32 3.15
CA LEU A 6 9.56 10.34 2.79
C LEU A 6 8.17 9.76 2.55
N ALA A 7 8.01 8.45 2.63
CA ALA A 7 6.70 7.85 2.56
C ALA A 7 6.03 7.93 3.94
N VAL A 8 4.71 8.02 3.94
CA VAL A 8 3.93 8.00 5.17
C VAL A 8 3.37 6.60 5.33
N VAL A 9 3.99 5.82 6.19
CA VAL A 9 3.58 4.44 6.42
C VAL A 9 3.20 4.29 7.88
N HIS A 10 1.96 3.89 8.12
CA HIS A 10 1.52 3.70 9.50
C HIS A 10 2.31 2.55 10.13
N PRO A 11 2.75 2.68 11.37
CA PRO A 11 3.57 1.62 11.99
C PRO A 11 2.88 0.27 12.10
N GLU A 12 1.56 0.23 12.06
CA GLU A 12 0.84 -1.04 12.11
C GLU A 12 0.60 -1.67 10.74
N ALA A 13 0.94 -0.98 9.67
CA ALA A 13 0.84 -1.57 8.34
C ALA A 13 1.84 -2.72 8.22
N LYS A 14 1.44 -3.78 7.54
CA LYS A 14 2.29 -4.95 7.35
C LYS A 14 2.73 -5.01 5.90
N ILE A 15 4.03 -4.97 5.71
CA ILE A 15 4.62 -4.93 4.37
C ILE A 15 5.57 -6.10 4.24
N GLY A 16 5.40 -6.88 3.19
CA GLY A 16 6.18 -8.09 2.98
C GLY A 16 7.61 -7.81 2.55
N GLN A 17 8.34 -8.89 2.29
CA GLN A 17 9.76 -8.83 1.95
C GLN A 17 9.94 -8.31 0.52
N ASN A 18 11.03 -7.61 0.30
CA ASN A 18 11.43 -7.11 -1.02
C ASN A 18 10.39 -6.18 -1.64
N THR A 19 9.52 -5.61 -0.83
CA THR A 19 8.56 -4.63 -1.28
C THR A 19 9.19 -3.25 -1.17
N THR A 20 9.01 -2.44 -2.20
CA THR A 20 9.56 -1.09 -2.26
C THR A 20 8.43 -0.08 -2.17
N VAL A 21 8.59 0.89 -1.30
CA VAL A 21 7.64 2.00 -1.16
C VAL A 21 8.36 3.28 -1.50
N ASP A 22 7.93 3.95 -2.53
CA ASP A 22 8.57 5.16 -3.02
C ASP A 22 8.19 6.38 -2.18
N PRO A 23 8.93 7.49 -2.32
CA PRO A 23 8.61 8.72 -1.58
C PRO A 23 7.18 9.18 -1.85
N PHE A 24 6.58 9.76 -0.83
CA PHE A 24 5.26 10.39 -0.89
C PHE A 24 4.10 9.42 -1.08
N ALA A 25 4.35 8.12 -0.98
CA ALA A 25 3.26 7.17 -0.88
C ALA A 25 2.66 7.25 0.52
N VAL A 26 1.36 6.97 0.63
CA VAL A 26 0.65 6.97 1.91
C VAL A 26 0.05 5.59 2.13
N ILE A 27 0.41 4.97 3.24
CA ILE A 27 -0.10 3.64 3.60
C ILE A 27 -0.71 3.73 4.98
N GLU A 28 -2.00 3.44 5.06
CA GLU A 28 -2.74 3.60 6.30
C GLU A 28 -2.59 2.39 7.22
N LYS A 29 -3.30 2.43 8.34
CA LYS A 29 -3.05 1.56 9.48
C LYS A 29 -3.33 0.09 9.18
N ASP A 30 -4.52 -0.20 8.65
CA ASP A 30 -4.96 -1.58 8.47
C ASP A 30 -4.70 -2.02 7.04
N VAL A 31 -3.41 -2.07 6.69
CA VAL A 31 -2.99 -2.42 5.34
C VAL A 31 -2.04 -3.60 5.41
N VAL A 32 -2.25 -4.57 4.53
CA VAL A 32 -1.32 -5.69 4.38
C VAL A 32 -0.88 -5.73 2.93
N ILE A 33 0.42 -5.65 2.72
CA ILE A 33 1.03 -5.71 1.39
C ILE A 33 1.94 -6.93 1.37
N GLY A 34 1.82 -7.73 0.33
CA GLY A 34 2.61 -8.94 0.20
C GLY A 34 4.06 -8.68 -0.18
N ASP A 35 4.71 -9.73 -0.69
CA ASP A 35 6.13 -9.69 -1.04
C ASP A 35 6.32 -9.21 -2.46
N ASN A 36 7.51 -8.65 -2.72
CA ASN A 36 7.95 -8.28 -4.08
C ASN A 36 7.02 -7.29 -4.76
N CYS A 37 6.43 -6.40 -4.00
CA CYS A 37 5.54 -5.38 -4.53
C CYS A 37 6.28 -4.08 -4.77
N ARG A 38 5.71 -3.22 -5.60
CA ARG A 38 6.23 -1.88 -5.80
C ARG A 38 5.10 -0.88 -5.62
N ILE A 39 5.26 -0.02 -4.63
CA ILE A 39 4.31 1.06 -4.38
C ILE A 39 4.97 2.34 -4.85
N TYR A 40 4.46 2.90 -5.94
CA TYR A 40 5.05 4.07 -6.55
C TYR A 40 4.70 5.34 -5.77
N SER A 41 5.39 6.42 -6.10
CA SER A 41 5.19 7.69 -5.41
C SER A 41 3.75 8.18 -5.56
N HIS A 42 3.26 8.86 -4.54
CA HIS A 42 1.92 9.45 -4.51
C HIS A 42 0.78 8.43 -4.56
N ALA A 43 1.08 7.14 -4.44
CA ALA A 43 0.03 6.15 -4.30
C ALA A 43 -0.54 6.22 -2.88
N THR A 44 -1.83 5.96 -2.76
CA THR A 44 -2.51 5.97 -1.46
C THR A 44 -3.17 4.62 -1.23
N ILE A 45 -2.77 3.97 -0.14
CA ILE A 45 -3.32 2.67 0.24
C ILE A 45 -4.14 2.87 1.50
N LEU A 46 -5.45 2.72 1.37
CA LEU A 46 -6.38 3.04 2.44
C LEU A 46 -6.60 1.86 3.37
N ASP A 47 -7.13 2.15 4.55
CA ASP A 47 -7.41 1.13 5.55
C ASP A 47 -8.20 -0.02 4.98
N GLY A 48 -7.82 -1.21 5.38
CA GLY A 48 -8.48 -2.43 4.95
C GLY A 48 -7.91 -3.03 3.68
N ALA A 49 -6.98 -2.36 3.01
CA ALA A 49 -6.41 -2.87 1.77
C ALA A 49 -5.60 -4.13 2.00
N ARG A 50 -5.77 -5.07 1.10
CA ARG A 50 -5.00 -6.32 1.11
C ARG A 50 -4.40 -6.50 -0.27
N ILE A 51 -3.11 -6.33 -0.38
CA ILE A 51 -2.39 -6.41 -1.65
C ILE A 51 -1.56 -7.68 -1.64
N GLY A 52 -1.76 -8.51 -2.64
CA GLY A 52 -1.04 -9.77 -2.75
C GLY A 52 0.40 -9.58 -3.17
N ASN A 53 1.06 -10.69 -3.46
CA ASN A 53 2.48 -10.66 -3.85
C ASN A 53 2.63 -10.19 -5.29
N ASN A 54 3.80 -9.62 -5.59
CA ASN A 54 4.20 -9.25 -6.95
C ASN A 54 3.27 -8.23 -7.60
N CYS A 55 2.69 -7.36 -6.81
CA CYS A 55 1.79 -6.32 -7.31
C CYS A 55 2.53 -5.01 -7.48
N GLN A 56 2.01 -4.17 -8.36
CA GLN A 56 2.52 -2.82 -8.55
C GLN A 56 1.37 -1.85 -8.40
N VAL A 57 1.58 -0.83 -7.59
CA VAL A 57 0.60 0.23 -7.39
C VAL A 57 1.18 1.50 -8.00
N PHE A 58 0.64 1.91 -9.12
CA PHE A 58 1.23 3.00 -9.91
C PHE A 58 1.02 4.37 -9.29
N PRO A 59 1.79 5.36 -9.73
CA PRO A 59 1.71 6.70 -9.13
C PRO A 59 0.31 7.26 -9.20
N GLY A 60 -0.13 7.81 -8.09
CA GLY A 60 -1.43 8.43 -7.99
C GLY A 60 -2.59 7.46 -7.82
N ALA A 61 -2.35 6.16 -7.84
CA ALA A 61 -3.41 5.20 -7.64
C ALA A 61 -3.91 5.24 -6.21
N VAL A 62 -5.19 4.97 -6.03
CA VAL A 62 -5.80 4.86 -4.71
C VAL A 62 -6.39 3.47 -4.58
N ILE A 63 -5.89 2.72 -3.61
CA ILE A 63 -6.38 1.37 -3.34
C ILE A 63 -7.25 1.43 -2.09
N ALA A 64 -8.54 1.17 -2.29
CA ALA A 64 -9.47 1.09 -1.17
C ALA A 64 -9.52 -0.34 -0.67
N GLY A 65 -9.48 -0.48 0.62
CA GLY A 65 -9.40 -1.81 1.18
C GLY A 65 -10.71 -2.41 1.57
N ILE A 66 -11.68 -1.59 1.82
CA ILE A 66 -12.96 -2.10 2.26
C ILE A 66 -13.77 -2.42 1.03
N PRO A 67 -14.16 -3.67 0.87
CA PRO A 67 -15.11 -3.98 -0.18
C PRO A 67 -16.26 -3.03 0.01
N GLN A 68 -16.43 -2.17 -0.92
CA GLN A 68 -17.60 -1.33 -0.89
C GLN A 68 -18.77 -2.28 -0.93
N ASP A 69 -19.48 -2.29 0.12
CA ASP A 69 -20.64 -3.12 0.16
C ASP A 69 -21.68 -2.47 -0.74
N LEU A 70 -21.44 -2.65 -1.99
CA LEU A 70 -22.28 -2.00 -2.98
C LEU A 70 -23.58 -2.74 -3.06
N LYS A 71 -24.42 -2.36 -2.20
CA LYS A 71 -25.78 -2.88 -2.23
C LYS A 71 -26.53 -2.15 -3.29
N PHE A 72 -26.81 -2.82 -4.27
CA PHE A 72 -27.63 -2.26 -5.32
C PHE A 72 -28.98 -2.89 -5.27
#